data_4089c98691d4ed2d22fa06f1132131da
#
_entry.id   4089c98691d4ed2d22fa06f1132131da
#
_cell.length_a   1.000
_cell.length_b   1.000
_cell.length_c   1.000
_cell.angle_alpha   90.00
_cell.angle_beta   90.00
_cell.angle_gamma   90.00
#
_symmetry.space_group_name_H-M   'P 1'
#
loop_
_entity.id
_entity.type
_entity.pdbx_description
1 polymer ?
#
loop_
_entity_poly.entity_id
_entity_poly.type
_entity_poly.pdbx_seq_one_letter_code
_entity_poly.pdbx_strand_id
1 'polypeptide(L)'
;MQEVKKILKIHNFLKKLKILNKKHKDKKIIIYGAGKFFKAIVENYDLSSLNIIGICDKSFTSSDNGELLFGFPKITRSCLNMYDYDYILIATKNYIQCIYDLPSDIAKENVIPFVPQFIWFDYIKSAIKNYQYITILNKTFEIPLSASEKVLKYLQAENPKMDSRSYCPRNLYTYMADIAAKSSAQYVIDNMFKVPTFDDRLKLLSYALKNANAEGKYLEFGVYKGESINFISKQKSKETIYGFDSFEGLPETWTECHKKGHFKVPKLPEVNNNVELVKGWFNETIPSFQEKYGDFKIAFIHSDSDLYSSTQTMFKLLKNNIQAGTVIVFDEYFNYPNWEKGEFLAFQEFITETGFKYEYLGYVYNSTQVAVRILNK
;
A
#
# COMPACT_ATOMS: atom_id res chain seq x y z
N MET A 1 15.75 -12.28 -20.02
CA MET A 1 16.27 -11.70 -21.28
C MET A 1 15.36 -11.99 -22.47
N GLN A 2 15.04 -13.24 -22.82
CA GLN A 2 14.14 -13.57 -23.94
C GLN A 2 12.76 -12.90 -23.83
N GLU A 3 12.17 -12.89 -22.66
CA GLU A 3 10.87 -12.25 -22.40
C GLU A 3 10.90 -10.73 -22.66
N VAL A 4 11.95 -10.04 -22.20
CA VAL A 4 12.14 -8.60 -22.45
C VAL A 4 12.33 -8.30 -23.94
N LYS A 5 13.10 -9.12 -24.66
CA LYS A 5 13.27 -9.01 -26.12
C LYS A 5 11.92 -9.17 -26.86
N LYS A 6 11.10 -10.17 -26.44
CA LYS A 6 9.77 -10.39 -26.99
C LYS A 6 8.85 -9.19 -26.77
N ILE A 7 8.89 -8.59 -25.57
CA ILE A 7 8.13 -7.41 -25.20
C ILE A 7 8.52 -6.21 -26.09
N LEU A 8 9.81 -5.90 -26.21
CA LEU A 8 10.29 -4.78 -27.05
C LEU A 8 9.89 -4.94 -28.51
N LYS A 9 9.92 -6.18 -29.05
CA LYS A 9 9.53 -6.49 -30.42
C LYS A 9 8.02 -6.34 -30.64
N ILE A 10 7.18 -6.87 -29.73
CA ILE A 10 5.71 -6.78 -29.80
C ILE A 10 5.26 -5.32 -29.84
N HIS A 11 5.88 -4.46 -29.04
CA HIS A 11 5.51 -3.05 -28.96
C HIS A 11 6.25 -2.13 -29.94
N ASN A 12 6.85 -2.70 -30.96
CA ASN A 12 7.50 -1.97 -32.06
C ASN A 12 8.47 -0.87 -31.56
N PHE A 13 9.35 -1.24 -30.64
CA PHE A 13 10.32 -0.32 -30.02
C PHE A 13 11.16 0.44 -31.05
N LEU A 14 11.47 -0.21 -32.17
CA LEU A 14 12.21 0.43 -33.28
C LEU A 14 11.46 1.64 -33.86
N LYS A 15 10.12 1.57 -34.00
CA LYS A 15 9.32 2.72 -34.45
C LYS A 15 9.36 3.85 -33.44
N LYS A 16 9.27 3.52 -32.15
CA LYS A 16 9.37 4.51 -31.06
C LYS A 16 10.74 5.17 -31.03
N LEU A 17 11.81 4.40 -31.18
CA LEU A 17 13.17 4.91 -31.24
C LEU A 17 13.36 5.91 -32.41
N LYS A 18 12.83 5.57 -33.61
CA LYS A 18 12.83 6.48 -34.77
C LYS A 18 12.09 7.80 -34.49
N ILE A 19 10.97 7.75 -33.77
CA ILE A 19 10.20 8.96 -33.38
C ILE A 19 11.02 9.80 -32.38
N LEU A 20 11.62 9.17 -31.38
CA LEU A 20 12.49 9.85 -30.40
C LEU A 20 13.68 10.51 -31.08
N ASN A 21 14.36 9.80 -31.99
CA ASN A 21 15.48 10.33 -32.76
C ASN A 21 15.08 11.56 -33.58
N LYS A 22 13.93 11.51 -34.24
CA LYS A 22 13.41 12.64 -35.02
C LYS A 22 13.08 13.86 -34.16
N LYS A 23 12.52 13.62 -32.97
CA LYS A 23 12.02 14.68 -32.07
C LYS A 23 13.12 15.28 -31.19
N HIS A 24 14.14 14.49 -30.83
CA HIS A 24 15.15 14.85 -29.83
C HIS A 24 16.61 14.66 -30.32
N LYS A 25 16.87 14.77 -31.63
CA LYS A 25 18.17 14.49 -32.25
C LYS A 25 19.34 15.24 -31.62
N ASP A 26 19.13 16.52 -31.26
CA ASP A 26 20.19 17.39 -30.75
C ASP A 26 20.09 17.60 -29.22
N LYS A 27 19.25 16.83 -28.54
CA LYS A 27 18.99 16.96 -27.13
C LYS A 27 19.87 16.04 -26.29
N LYS A 28 20.46 16.57 -25.22
CA LYS A 28 21.25 15.80 -24.25
C LYS A 28 20.33 14.95 -23.39
N ILE A 29 20.59 13.65 -23.35
CA ILE A 29 19.70 12.67 -22.73
C ILE A 29 20.46 11.90 -21.64
N ILE A 30 19.84 11.76 -20.47
CA ILE A 30 20.26 10.80 -19.44
C ILE A 30 19.29 9.63 -19.46
N ILE A 31 19.80 8.41 -19.42
CA ILE A 31 18.97 7.20 -19.21
C ILE A 31 18.87 6.93 -17.71
N TYR A 32 17.65 6.78 -17.19
CA TYR A 32 17.43 6.34 -15.81
C TYR A 32 16.94 4.90 -15.77
N GLY A 33 17.74 4.03 -15.14
CA GLY A 33 17.49 2.60 -15.03
C GLY A 33 18.44 1.76 -15.89
N ALA A 34 19.46 1.19 -15.24
CA ALA A 34 20.52 0.37 -15.87
C ALA A 34 20.20 -1.14 -15.88
N GLY A 35 18.98 -1.53 -15.51
CA GLY A 35 18.59 -2.92 -15.32
C GLY A 35 18.34 -3.71 -16.61
N LYS A 36 17.64 -4.85 -16.47
CA LYS A 36 17.41 -5.84 -17.55
C LYS A 36 16.78 -5.24 -18.82
N PHE A 37 15.96 -4.21 -18.70
CA PHE A 37 15.34 -3.54 -19.87
C PHE A 37 16.35 -2.75 -20.66
N PHE A 38 17.15 -1.91 -20.00
CA PHE A 38 18.16 -1.12 -20.69
C PHE A 38 19.21 -2.03 -21.34
N LYS A 39 19.68 -3.05 -20.63
CA LYS A 39 20.58 -4.07 -21.19
C LYS A 39 20.01 -4.69 -22.48
N ALA A 40 18.71 -5.09 -22.46
CA ALA A 40 18.08 -5.65 -23.64
C ALA A 40 17.94 -4.62 -24.80
N ILE A 41 17.77 -3.34 -24.50
CA ILE A 41 17.71 -2.27 -25.50
C ILE A 41 19.09 -2.13 -26.16
N VAL A 42 20.14 -1.95 -25.38
CA VAL A 42 21.51 -1.76 -25.90
C VAL A 42 22.00 -2.94 -26.74
N GLU A 43 21.66 -4.19 -26.30
CA GLU A 43 22.06 -5.38 -27.04
C GLU A 43 21.32 -5.61 -28.36
N ASN A 44 20.18 -4.96 -28.61
CA ASN A 44 19.33 -5.27 -29.77
C ASN A 44 18.96 -4.07 -30.64
N TYR A 45 19.28 -2.85 -30.21
CA TYR A 45 18.94 -1.62 -30.93
C TYR A 45 20.12 -0.66 -30.95
N ASP A 46 20.34 0.00 -32.09
CA ASP A 46 21.33 1.06 -32.24
C ASP A 46 20.80 2.35 -31.61
N LEU A 47 21.51 2.85 -30.61
CA LEU A 47 21.22 4.10 -29.89
C LEU A 47 22.13 5.26 -30.32
N SER A 48 23.02 5.05 -31.28
CA SER A 48 24.04 6.07 -31.73
C SER A 48 23.43 7.38 -32.22
N SER A 49 22.15 7.32 -32.65
CA SER A 49 21.40 8.50 -33.09
C SER A 49 20.81 9.37 -31.97
N LEU A 50 20.90 8.89 -30.70
CA LEU A 50 20.53 9.64 -29.50
C LEU A 50 21.77 10.17 -28.81
N ASN A 51 21.77 11.44 -28.43
CA ASN A 51 22.86 12.05 -27.68
C ASN A 51 22.74 11.68 -26.19
N ILE A 52 23.04 10.40 -25.85
CA ILE A 52 23.00 9.89 -24.48
C ILE A 52 24.33 10.29 -23.80
N ILE A 53 24.25 11.21 -22.84
CA ILE A 53 25.39 11.71 -22.07
C ILE A 53 25.73 10.89 -20.85
N GLY A 54 24.84 9.98 -20.41
CA GLY A 54 25.09 9.06 -19.31
C GLY A 54 23.89 8.24 -18.87
N ILE A 55 24.16 7.32 -17.95
CA ILE A 55 23.17 6.41 -17.36
C ILE A 55 23.14 6.64 -15.85
N CYS A 56 21.95 6.81 -15.31
CA CYS A 56 21.70 6.88 -13.86
C CYS A 56 20.92 5.67 -13.38
N ASP A 57 21.28 5.14 -12.22
CA ASP A 57 20.50 4.08 -11.54
C ASP A 57 20.60 4.26 -10.03
N LYS A 58 19.56 3.86 -9.31
CA LYS A 58 19.52 3.93 -7.85
C LYS A 58 20.58 3.05 -7.17
N SER A 59 21.08 2.03 -7.86
CA SER A 59 22.12 1.13 -7.37
C SER A 59 23.53 1.68 -7.48
N PHE A 60 23.73 2.80 -8.20
CA PHE A 60 25.05 3.40 -8.34
C PHE A 60 25.44 4.18 -7.10
N THR A 61 26.67 3.99 -6.66
CA THR A 61 27.31 4.67 -5.54
C THR A 61 28.23 5.79 -6.02
N SER A 62 28.72 6.64 -5.13
CA SER A 62 29.60 7.75 -5.49
C SER A 62 30.92 7.28 -6.17
N SER A 63 31.37 6.07 -5.86
CA SER A 63 32.54 5.47 -6.50
C SER A 63 32.32 5.06 -7.96
N ASP A 64 31.07 4.85 -8.36
CA ASP A 64 30.71 4.43 -9.73
C ASP A 64 30.68 5.63 -10.72
N ASN A 65 30.66 6.86 -10.22
CA ASN A 65 30.44 8.04 -11.05
C ASN A 65 31.57 8.23 -12.07
N GLY A 66 31.19 8.29 -13.35
CA GLY A 66 32.12 8.39 -14.49
C GLY A 66 32.64 7.07 -15.05
N GLU A 67 32.47 5.94 -14.36
CA GLU A 67 32.71 4.61 -14.94
C GLU A 67 31.78 4.35 -16.12
N LEU A 68 32.23 3.53 -17.07
CA LEU A 68 31.40 3.19 -18.24
C LEU A 68 30.53 1.95 -17.99
N LEU A 69 29.27 2.05 -18.35
CA LEU A 69 28.35 0.91 -18.44
C LEU A 69 27.70 0.90 -19.82
N PHE A 70 27.87 -0.17 -20.57
CA PHE A 70 27.43 -0.29 -21.97
C PHE A 70 27.97 0.84 -22.89
N GLY A 71 29.14 1.37 -22.58
CA GLY A 71 29.75 2.48 -23.31
C GLY A 71 29.31 3.89 -22.90
N PHE A 72 28.42 4.00 -21.91
CA PHE A 72 27.93 5.28 -21.40
C PHE A 72 28.43 5.54 -19.98
N PRO A 73 28.79 6.81 -19.61
CA PRO A 73 29.18 7.15 -18.26
C PRO A 73 28.08 6.85 -17.24
N LYS A 74 28.42 6.22 -16.12
CA LYS A 74 27.53 6.11 -14.96
C LYS A 74 27.41 7.47 -14.28
N ILE A 75 26.20 7.85 -13.90
CA ILE A 75 25.88 9.06 -13.16
C ILE A 75 25.17 8.63 -11.87
N THR A 76 25.70 9.03 -10.72
CA THR A 76 25.01 8.78 -9.46
C THR A 76 23.81 9.71 -9.33
N ARG A 77 22.79 9.25 -8.63
CA ARG A 77 21.53 10.00 -8.44
C ARG A 77 21.77 11.38 -7.79
N SER A 78 22.68 11.46 -6.83
CA SER A 78 23.06 12.71 -6.15
C SER A 78 23.79 13.70 -7.06
N CYS A 79 24.32 13.25 -8.19
CA CYS A 79 25.05 14.10 -9.13
C CYS A 79 24.20 14.51 -10.35
N LEU A 80 22.95 14.08 -10.47
CA LEU A 80 22.09 14.40 -11.62
C LEU A 80 22.01 15.89 -11.89
N ASN A 81 21.92 16.73 -10.88
CA ASN A 81 21.81 18.19 -11.00
C ASN A 81 23.13 18.88 -11.43
N MET A 82 24.23 18.15 -11.44
CA MET A 82 25.54 18.67 -11.91
C MET A 82 25.71 18.56 -13.43
N TYR A 83 24.80 17.85 -14.09
CA TYR A 83 24.85 17.60 -15.53
C TYR A 83 23.87 18.52 -16.26
N ASP A 84 24.33 19.11 -17.36
CA ASP A 84 23.48 19.82 -18.30
C ASP A 84 22.82 18.84 -19.27
N TYR A 85 21.51 18.60 -19.09
CA TYR A 85 20.71 17.68 -19.92
C TYR A 85 19.32 18.26 -20.20
N ASP A 86 18.75 17.84 -21.32
CA ASP A 86 17.39 18.25 -21.72
C ASP A 86 16.32 17.26 -21.24
N TYR A 87 16.64 15.94 -21.24
CA TYR A 87 15.66 14.91 -20.94
C TYR A 87 16.24 13.76 -20.13
N ILE A 88 15.38 13.14 -19.30
CA ILE A 88 15.64 11.86 -18.66
C ILE A 88 14.70 10.82 -19.29
N LEU A 89 15.26 9.77 -19.89
CA LEU A 89 14.51 8.64 -20.43
C LEU A 89 14.50 7.49 -19.42
N ILE A 90 13.33 7.12 -18.91
CA ILE A 90 13.17 6.04 -17.93
C ILE A 90 13.14 4.67 -18.62
N ALA A 91 14.14 3.84 -18.40
CA ALA A 91 14.33 2.50 -18.98
C ALA A 91 14.01 1.36 -18.00
N THR A 92 12.98 1.49 -17.17
CA THR A 92 12.58 0.50 -16.16
C THR A 92 11.08 0.26 -16.15
N LYS A 93 10.67 -0.89 -15.59
CA LYS A 93 9.25 -1.24 -15.41
C LYS A 93 8.50 -0.28 -14.48
N ASN A 94 9.17 0.26 -13.50
CA ASN A 94 8.56 1.07 -12.44
C ASN A 94 8.69 2.57 -12.76
N TYR A 95 8.24 2.99 -13.95
CA TYR A 95 8.32 4.38 -14.41
C TYR A 95 7.83 5.39 -13.36
N ILE A 96 6.67 5.14 -12.77
CA ILE A 96 6.07 6.05 -11.78
C ILE A 96 6.93 6.12 -10.52
N GLN A 97 7.37 4.97 -9.99
CA GLN A 97 8.26 4.95 -8.83
C GLN A 97 9.57 5.69 -9.12
N CYS A 98 10.11 5.55 -10.34
CA CYS A 98 11.32 6.28 -10.73
C CYS A 98 11.13 7.78 -10.75
N ILE A 99 9.97 8.30 -11.19
CA ILE A 99 9.66 9.74 -11.14
C ILE A 99 9.63 10.24 -9.69
N TYR A 100 9.06 9.49 -8.76
CA TYR A 100 9.06 9.84 -7.34
C TYR A 100 10.45 9.72 -6.70
N ASP A 101 11.26 8.79 -7.21
CA ASP A 101 12.63 8.58 -6.72
C ASP A 101 13.63 9.65 -7.26
N LEU A 102 13.27 10.40 -8.29
CA LEU A 102 14.11 11.49 -8.80
C LEU A 102 14.15 12.66 -7.80
N PRO A 103 15.27 13.43 -7.73
CA PRO A 103 15.36 14.65 -6.94
C PRO A 103 14.21 15.61 -7.24
N SER A 104 13.74 16.32 -6.21
CA SER A 104 12.53 17.17 -6.27
C SER A 104 12.67 18.38 -7.20
N ASP A 105 13.88 18.80 -7.47
CA ASP A 105 14.27 19.92 -8.33
C ASP A 105 14.37 19.56 -9.83
N ILE A 106 14.24 18.25 -10.16
CA ILE A 106 14.17 17.83 -11.56
C ILE A 106 12.81 18.19 -12.16
N ALA A 107 12.82 18.96 -13.24
CA ALA A 107 11.62 19.31 -14.01
C ALA A 107 10.98 18.03 -14.59
N LYS A 108 9.83 17.65 -14.05
CA LYS A 108 9.17 16.38 -14.37
C LYS A 108 8.61 16.31 -15.80
N GLU A 109 8.38 17.44 -16.43
CA GLU A 109 8.04 17.55 -17.86
C GLU A 109 9.14 17.04 -18.78
N ASN A 110 10.39 17.05 -18.33
CA ASN A 110 11.54 16.57 -19.07
C ASN A 110 11.83 15.07 -18.84
N VAL A 111 10.99 14.38 -18.07
CA VAL A 111 11.12 12.95 -17.79
C VAL A 111 10.19 12.17 -18.71
N ILE A 112 10.77 11.34 -19.60
CA ILE A 112 10.05 10.63 -20.66
C ILE A 112 10.19 9.11 -20.48
N PRO A 113 9.11 8.32 -20.60
CA PRO A 113 9.22 6.87 -20.60
C PRO A 113 9.94 6.37 -21.87
N PHE A 114 11.12 5.75 -21.70
CA PHE A 114 11.86 5.14 -22.81
C PHE A 114 11.31 3.77 -23.18
N VAL A 115 10.87 3.02 -22.20
CA VAL A 115 10.24 1.72 -22.41
C VAL A 115 8.83 1.88 -23.01
N PRO A 116 8.41 0.97 -23.92
CA PRO A 116 7.10 1.08 -24.57
C PRO A 116 5.93 1.19 -23.60
N GLN A 117 4.85 1.82 -24.03
CA GLN A 117 3.66 2.13 -23.23
C GLN A 117 2.92 0.94 -22.61
N PHE A 118 3.35 -0.32 -22.85
CA PHE A 118 2.71 -1.48 -22.24
C PHE A 118 2.84 -1.54 -20.71
N ILE A 119 3.84 -0.82 -20.13
CA ILE A 119 3.94 -0.64 -18.67
C ILE A 119 2.87 0.34 -18.18
N TRP A 120 2.55 1.35 -18.97
CA TRP A 120 1.35 2.13 -18.82
C TRP A 120 0.10 1.26 -18.90
N PHE A 121 0.11 0.22 -19.71
CA PHE A 121 -1.01 -0.69 -19.87
C PHE A 121 -1.30 -1.51 -18.62
N ASP A 122 -0.29 -2.07 -17.96
CA ASP A 122 -0.51 -2.81 -16.72
C ASP A 122 -0.90 -1.86 -15.58
N TYR A 123 -0.36 -0.64 -15.57
CA TYR A 123 -0.76 0.40 -14.62
C TYR A 123 -2.14 0.99 -14.97
N ILE A 124 -2.41 1.34 -16.22
CA ILE A 124 -3.73 1.78 -16.69
C ILE A 124 -4.75 0.65 -16.52
N LYS A 125 -4.39 -0.59 -16.79
CA LYS A 125 -5.24 -1.76 -16.58
C LYS A 125 -5.51 -2.00 -15.08
N SER A 126 -4.52 -1.79 -14.23
CA SER A 126 -4.68 -1.81 -12.78
C SER A 126 -5.45 -0.59 -12.28
N ALA A 127 -5.19 0.59 -12.80
CA ALA A 127 -5.89 1.83 -12.47
C ALA A 127 -7.32 1.84 -13.02
N ILE A 128 -7.56 1.40 -14.27
CA ILE A 128 -8.91 1.22 -14.84
C ILE A 128 -9.67 0.11 -14.11
N LYS A 129 -8.98 -0.95 -13.67
CA LYS A 129 -9.57 -2.03 -12.89
C LYS A 129 -9.94 -1.59 -11.47
N ASN A 130 -9.23 -0.63 -10.90
CA ASN A 130 -9.32 -0.27 -9.50
C ASN A 130 -9.69 1.21 -9.25
N TYR A 131 -9.51 2.13 -10.24
CA TYR A 131 -9.72 3.58 -10.03
C TYR A 131 -10.11 4.29 -11.32
N GLN A 132 -11.07 5.23 -11.24
CA GLN A 132 -11.45 6.14 -12.33
C GLN A 132 -10.46 7.27 -12.57
N TYR A 133 -9.40 7.38 -11.78
CA TYR A 133 -8.45 8.48 -11.80
C TYR A 133 -7.03 7.97 -11.99
N ILE A 134 -6.29 8.59 -12.90
CA ILE A 134 -4.85 8.39 -13.05
C ILE A 134 -4.16 9.68 -12.60
N THR A 135 -3.36 9.58 -11.53
CA THR A 135 -2.51 10.69 -11.11
C THR A 135 -1.12 10.52 -11.72
N ILE A 136 -0.76 11.45 -12.58
CA ILE A 136 0.54 11.49 -13.24
C ILE A 136 1.15 12.87 -12.98
N LEU A 137 2.35 12.91 -12.42
CA LEU A 137 3.09 14.16 -12.20
C LEU A 137 2.28 15.18 -11.35
N ASN A 138 1.66 14.71 -10.26
CA ASN A 138 0.80 15.51 -9.37
C ASN A 138 -0.45 16.13 -10.05
N LYS A 139 -0.80 15.70 -11.25
CA LYS A 139 -2.05 16.03 -11.92
C LYS A 139 -2.93 14.78 -11.94
N THR A 140 -4.09 14.88 -11.34
CA THR A 140 -5.13 13.84 -11.40
C THR A 140 -5.93 14.06 -12.66
N PHE A 141 -5.97 13.07 -13.53
CA PHE A 141 -6.80 13.07 -14.73
C PHE A 141 -7.98 12.15 -14.50
N GLU A 142 -9.17 12.69 -14.59
CA GLU A 142 -10.36 11.91 -14.79
C GLU A 142 -10.29 11.31 -16.19
N ILE A 143 -10.47 9.99 -16.31
CA ILE A 143 -10.56 9.34 -17.61
C ILE A 143 -12.00 9.46 -18.05
N PRO A 144 -12.35 10.31 -19.05
CA PRO A 144 -13.72 10.36 -19.54
C PRO A 144 -14.16 8.98 -20.00
N LEU A 145 -15.41 8.59 -19.76
CA LEU A 145 -15.96 7.29 -20.19
C LEU A 145 -15.68 7.02 -21.69
N SER A 146 -15.74 8.06 -22.53
CA SER A 146 -15.43 7.99 -23.96
C SER A 146 -13.96 7.67 -24.26
N ALA A 147 -13.03 8.10 -23.40
CA ALA A 147 -11.60 7.79 -23.56
C ALA A 147 -11.29 6.40 -23.03
N SER A 148 -11.96 5.95 -21.96
CA SER A 148 -11.83 4.59 -21.44
C SER A 148 -12.35 3.56 -22.45
N GLU A 149 -13.42 3.81 -23.18
CA GLU A 149 -13.92 2.96 -24.26
C GLU A 149 -12.92 2.87 -25.45
N LYS A 150 -12.29 4.01 -25.83
CA LYS A 150 -11.26 4.01 -26.89
C LYS A 150 -10.01 3.26 -26.48
N VAL A 151 -9.57 3.45 -25.24
CA VAL A 151 -8.43 2.70 -24.68
C VAL A 151 -8.75 1.21 -24.61
N LEU A 152 -9.96 0.84 -24.21
CA LEU A 152 -10.42 -0.55 -24.17
C LEU A 152 -10.55 -1.19 -25.55
N LYS A 153 -11.11 -0.50 -26.54
CA LYS A 153 -11.14 -0.98 -27.93
C LYS A 153 -9.74 -1.19 -28.47
N TYR A 154 -8.80 -0.30 -28.14
CA TYR A 154 -7.39 -0.46 -28.51
C TYR A 154 -6.76 -1.66 -27.80
N LEU A 155 -7.03 -1.85 -26.51
CA LEU A 155 -6.57 -2.99 -25.70
C LEU A 155 -7.11 -4.33 -26.23
N GLN A 156 -8.38 -4.36 -26.61
CA GLN A 156 -9.04 -5.55 -27.18
C GLN A 156 -8.49 -5.91 -28.56
N ALA A 157 -8.17 -4.91 -29.40
CA ALA A 157 -7.56 -5.13 -30.71
C ALA A 157 -6.14 -5.72 -30.61
N GLU A 158 -5.37 -5.33 -29.58
CA GLU A 158 -4.03 -5.82 -29.31
C GLU A 158 -4.02 -7.15 -28.50
N ASN A 159 -5.13 -7.48 -27.82
CA ASN A 159 -5.29 -8.69 -27.01
C ASN A 159 -6.67 -9.33 -27.22
N PRO A 160 -6.87 -10.11 -28.30
CA PRO A 160 -8.18 -10.73 -28.63
C PRO A 160 -8.70 -11.73 -27.59
N LYS A 161 -7.90 -12.09 -26.58
CA LYS A 161 -8.33 -12.92 -25.42
C LYS A 161 -8.87 -12.11 -24.25
N MET A 162 -8.94 -10.78 -24.35
CA MET A 162 -9.48 -9.94 -23.30
C MET A 162 -11.01 -9.99 -23.35
N ASP A 163 -11.61 -10.73 -22.44
CA ASP A 163 -13.06 -10.84 -22.28
C ASP A 163 -13.65 -9.44 -22.00
N SER A 164 -14.57 -8.99 -22.87
CA SER A 164 -15.31 -7.73 -22.70
C SER A 164 -16.09 -7.66 -21.37
N ARG A 165 -16.33 -8.82 -20.75
CA ARG A 165 -16.97 -8.93 -19.42
C ARG A 165 -16.04 -8.52 -18.29
N SER A 166 -14.71 -8.43 -18.51
CA SER A 166 -13.76 -7.95 -17.49
C SER A 166 -13.74 -6.44 -17.30
N TYR A 167 -14.37 -5.67 -18.21
CA TYR A 167 -14.65 -4.24 -18.05
C TYR A 167 -16.15 -3.99 -18.15
N CYS A 168 -16.75 -3.75 -17.01
CA CYS A 168 -18.10 -3.20 -16.94
C CYS A 168 -17.98 -1.74 -16.47
N PRO A 169 -18.33 -0.75 -17.31
CA PRO A 169 -18.39 0.67 -16.87
C PRO A 169 -19.43 0.90 -15.75
N ARG A 170 -20.23 -0.13 -15.44
CA ARG A 170 -21.17 -0.17 -14.31
C ARG A 170 -20.71 -1.18 -13.25
N ASN A 171 -19.39 -1.35 -13.06
CA ASN A 171 -18.87 -2.24 -12.02
C ASN A 171 -19.17 -1.63 -10.64
N LEU A 172 -20.16 -2.18 -9.96
CA LEU A 172 -20.60 -1.71 -8.65
C LEU A 172 -19.49 -1.74 -7.60
N TYR A 173 -18.55 -2.70 -7.68
CA TYR A 173 -17.43 -2.76 -6.74
C TYR A 173 -16.54 -1.51 -6.84
N THR A 174 -16.30 -1.01 -8.05
CA THR A 174 -15.53 0.23 -8.26
C THR A 174 -16.29 1.44 -7.66
N TYR A 175 -17.58 1.56 -7.96
CA TYR A 175 -18.41 2.65 -7.40
C TYR A 175 -18.53 2.57 -5.89
N MET A 176 -18.68 1.37 -5.33
CA MET A 176 -18.73 1.18 -3.88
C MET A 176 -17.40 1.58 -3.22
N ALA A 177 -16.26 1.22 -3.84
CA ALA A 177 -14.95 1.66 -3.36
C ALA A 177 -14.78 3.19 -3.45
N ASP A 178 -15.22 3.82 -4.54
CA ASP A 178 -15.20 5.28 -4.70
C ASP A 178 -16.09 6.00 -3.67
N ILE A 179 -17.28 5.47 -3.39
CA ILE A 179 -18.19 6.00 -2.37
C ILE A 179 -17.52 5.88 -0.99
N ALA A 180 -16.95 4.73 -0.67
CA ALA A 180 -16.24 4.51 0.57
C ALA A 180 -15.03 5.43 0.73
N ALA A 181 -14.24 5.60 -0.32
CA ALA A 181 -13.09 6.52 -0.31
C ALA A 181 -13.52 7.98 -0.09
N LYS A 182 -14.62 8.42 -0.72
CA LYS A 182 -15.16 9.78 -0.55
C LYS A 182 -15.72 9.99 0.85
N SER A 183 -16.53 9.06 1.37
CA SER A 183 -17.07 9.16 2.73
C SER A 183 -15.95 9.14 3.78
N SER A 184 -14.94 8.29 3.60
CA SER A 184 -13.77 8.26 4.48
C SER A 184 -12.95 9.55 4.41
N ALA A 185 -12.75 10.10 3.21
CA ALA A 185 -12.06 11.38 3.05
C ALA A 185 -12.81 12.52 3.73
N GLN A 186 -14.15 12.56 3.63
CA GLN A 186 -14.97 13.52 4.35
C GLN A 186 -14.82 13.34 5.88
N TYR A 187 -14.88 12.08 6.36
CA TYR A 187 -14.67 11.78 7.76
C TYR A 187 -13.32 12.27 8.27
N VAL A 188 -12.25 12.07 7.49
CA VAL A 188 -10.90 12.54 7.81
C VAL A 188 -10.85 14.07 7.88
N ILE A 189 -11.49 14.78 6.93
CA ILE A 189 -11.56 16.25 6.93
C ILE A 189 -12.22 16.75 8.21
N ASP A 190 -13.32 16.13 8.61
CA ASP A 190 -14.13 16.58 9.74
C ASP A 190 -13.52 16.23 11.10
N ASN A 191 -12.80 15.09 11.20
CA ASN A 191 -12.37 14.53 12.49
C ASN A 191 -10.84 14.37 12.64
N MET A 192 -10.07 14.28 11.54
CA MET A 192 -8.68 13.83 11.56
C MET A 192 -7.74 14.73 10.74
N PHE A 193 -8.15 15.93 10.32
CA PHE A 193 -7.42 16.77 9.38
C PHE A 193 -5.98 17.13 9.81
N LYS A 194 -5.73 17.22 11.12
CA LYS A 194 -4.42 17.56 11.69
C LYS A 194 -3.68 16.35 12.28
N VAL A 195 -4.22 15.17 12.10
CA VAL A 195 -3.65 13.94 12.67
C VAL A 195 -2.51 13.43 11.79
N PRO A 196 -1.41 12.88 12.34
CA PRO A 196 -0.32 12.29 11.59
C PRO A 196 -0.78 11.23 10.60
N THR A 197 -0.17 11.23 9.40
CA THR A 197 -0.51 10.29 8.32
C THR A 197 0.66 9.37 7.99
N PHE A 198 0.36 8.15 7.59
CA PHE A 198 1.34 7.12 7.27
C PHE A 198 1.03 6.51 5.90
N ASP A 199 2.05 6.03 5.22
CA ASP A 199 1.98 5.34 3.92
C ASP A 199 1.99 3.81 4.06
N ASP A 200 2.15 3.30 5.30
CA ASP A 200 2.30 1.88 5.61
C ASP A 200 1.76 1.55 7.01
N ARG A 201 1.08 0.37 7.13
CA ARG A 201 0.46 -0.07 8.38
C ARG A 201 1.46 -0.31 9.51
N LEU A 202 2.65 -0.84 9.22
CA LEU A 202 3.65 -1.10 10.24
C LEU A 202 4.28 0.18 10.78
N LYS A 203 4.34 1.25 9.97
CA LYS A 203 4.76 2.58 10.44
C LYS A 203 3.74 3.17 11.40
N LEU A 204 2.44 3.07 11.09
CA LEU A 204 1.37 3.48 12.01
C LEU A 204 1.43 2.65 13.29
N LEU A 205 1.56 1.33 13.18
CA LEU A 205 1.66 0.41 14.31
C LEU A 205 2.86 0.74 15.20
N SER A 206 4.03 1.00 14.62
CA SER A 206 5.22 1.43 15.35
C SER A 206 5.01 2.77 16.07
N TYR A 207 4.33 3.73 15.42
CA TYR A 207 4.01 5.02 16.02
C TYR A 207 3.01 4.85 17.18
N ALA A 208 1.98 4.05 17.01
CA ALA A 208 0.98 3.74 18.03
C ALA A 208 1.62 3.07 19.26
N LEU A 209 2.48 2.08 19.05
CA LEU A 209 3.22 1.40 20.11
C LEU A 209 4.13 2.35 20.93
N LYS A 210 4.77 3.32 20.27
CA LYS A 210 5.56 4.35 20.97
C LYS A 210 4.70 5.26 21.84
N ASN A 211 3.44 5.42 21.49
CA ASN A 211 2.46 6.23 22.21
C ASN A 211 1.64 5.45 23.24
N ALA A 212 1.79 4.13 23.32
CA ALA A 212 1.17 3.25 24.31
C ALA A 212 2.00 3.29 25.60
N ASN A 213 1.75 4.33 26.44
CA ASN A 213 2.52 4.61 27.65
C ASN A 213 1.76 4.23 28.94
N ALA A 214 0.50 3.77 28.84
CA ALA A 214 -0.24 3.27 29.99
C ALA A 214 0.37 1.92 30.45
N GLU A 215 0.31 1.66 31.74
CA GLU A 215 0.62 0.33 32.28
C GLU A 215 -0.50 -0.65 31.92
N GLY A 216 -0.15 -1.86 31.51
CA GLY A 216 -1.14 -2.88 31.18
C GLY A 216 -0.68 -3.88 30.13
N LYS A 217 -1.59 -4.77 29.75
CA LYS A 217 -1.33 -5.83 28.77
C LYS A 217 -1.37 -5.31 27.34
N TYR A 218 -0.63 -6.00 26.47
CA TYR A 218 -0.60 -5.78 25.03
C TYR A 218 -1.34 -6.94 24.36
N LEU A 219 -2.42 -6.64 23.65
CA LEU A 219 -3.32 -7.63 23.05
C LEU A 219 -3.41 -7.44 21.54
N GLU A 220 -3.50 -8.54 20.80
CA GLU A 220 -3.88 -8.56 19.39
C GLU A 220 -5.04 -9.51 19.17
N PHE A 221 -6.04 -9.07 18.42
CA PHE A 221 -7.23 -9.83 18.04
C PHE A 221 -7.22 -10.05 16.53
N GLY A 222 -7.02 -11.32 16.11
CA GLY A 222 -6.68 -11.72 14.77
C GLY A 222 -5.17 -11.80 14.58
N VAL A 223 -4.65 -13.01 14.61
CA VAL A 223 -3.18 -13.29 14.50
C VAL A 223 -2.83 -13.88 13.15
N TYR A 224 -3.71 -14.71 12.61
CA TYR A 224 -3.53 -15.41 11.33
C TYR A 224 -2.15 -16.10 11.21
N LYS A 225 -1.24 -15.54 10.39
CA LYS A 225 0.13 -16.08 10.17
C LYS A 225 1.18 -15.46 11.09
N GLY A 226 0.80 -14.54 11.96
CA GLY A 226 1.67 -13.98 12.99
C GLY A 226 2.60 -12.84 12.54
N GLU A 227 2.30 -12.18 11.40
CA GLU A 227 3.15 -11.09 10.91
C GLU A 227 3.13 -9.89 11.85
N SER A 228 1.95 -9.37 12.16
CA SER A 228 1.72 -8.20 13.01
C SER A 228 2.11 -8.45 14.46
N ILE A 229 1.73 -9.59 15.03
CA ILE A 229 2.07 -9.91 16.42
C ILE A 229 3.59 -10.04 16.62
N ASN A 230 4.30 -10.63 15.66
CA ASN A 230 5.76 -10.72 15.71
C ASN A 230 6.42 -9.35 15.55
N PHE A 231 5.82 -8.43 14.78
CA PHE A 231 6.27 -7.06 14.70
C PHE A 231 6.07 -6.32 16.03
N ILE A 232 4.88 -6.42 16.63
CA ILE A 232 4.54 -5.82 17.92
C ILE A 232 5.52 -6.32 19.00
N SER A 233 5.75 -7.62 19.07
CA SER A 233 6.60 -8.25 20.07
C SER A 233 8.06 -7.81 19.98
N LYS A 234 8.58 -7.56 18.77
CA LYS A 234 9.93 -6.99 18.56
C LYS A 234 10.02 -5.53 19.06
N GLN A 235 8.97 -4.74 18.87
CA GLN A 235 8.91 -3.35 19.33
C GLN A 235 8.77 -3.25 20.85
N LYS A 236 8.13 -4.22 21.49
CA LYS A 236 7.85 -4.32 22.92
C LYS A 236 8.49 -5.57 23.51
N SER A 237 9.80 -5.73 23.32
CA SER A 237 10.55 -6.95 23.67
C SER A 237 10.57 -7.30 25.16
N LYS A 238 10.23 -6.37 26.04
CA LYS A 238 10.13 -6.57 27.50
C LYS A 238 8.71 -6.94 27.96
N GLU A 239 7.73 -6.79 27.08
CA GLU A 239 6.33 -7.06 27.36
C GLU A 239 5.91 -8.42 26.80
N THR A 240 4.96 -9.06 27.46
CA THR A 240 4.27 -10.23 26.89
C THR A 240 3.14 -9.75 26.00
N ILE A 241 3.09 -10.21 24.75
CA ILE A 241 2.05 -9.91 23.79
C ILE A 241 1.11 -11.10 23.71
N TYR A 242 -0.19 -10.88 23.93
CA TYR A 242 -1.20 -11.92 23.88
C TYR A 242 -1.98 -11.85 22.59
N GLY A 243 -1.91 -12.91 21.79
CA GLY A 243 -2.58 -12.99 20.48
C GLY A 243 -3.80 -13.90 20.53
N PHE A 244 -4.97 -13.33 20.34
CA PHE A 244 -6.25 -14.06 20.32
C PHE A 244 -6.63 -14.39 18.89
N ASP A 245 -6.85 -15.66 18.60
CA ASP A 245 -7.32 -16.14 17.29
C ASP A 245 -7.91 -17.53 17.42
N SER A 246 -8.99 -17.81 16.69
CA SER A 246 -9.52 -19.17 16.58
C SER A 246 -8.60 -20.10 15.80
N PHE A 247 -7.84 -19.54 14.84
CA PHE A 247 -7.08 -20.23 13.80
C PHE A 247 -7.95 -21.11 12.89
N GLU A 248 -9.26 -20.94 13.00
CA GLU A 248 -10.27 -21.60 12.16
C GLU A 248 -10.84 -20.67 11.08
N GLY A 249 -10.34 -19.42 11.04
CA GLY A 249 -10.76 -18.36 10.13
C GLY A 249 -12.02 -17.64 10.61
N LEU A 250 -12.64 -16.87 9.72
CA LEU A 250 -13.79 -16.03 10.05
C LEU A 250 -14.98 -16.84 10.58
N PRO A 251 -15.64 -16.41 11.68
CA PRO A 251 -16.82 -17.09 12.23
C PRO A 251 -18.05 -17.02 11.32
N GLU A 252 -18.10 -15.99 10.47
CA GLU A 252 -19.18 -15.72 9.52
C GLU A 252 -18.64 -15.16 8.21
N THR A 253 -19.50 -15.00 7.20
CA THR A 253 -19.12 -14.41 5.93
C THR A 253 -19.04 -12.89 6.05
N TRP A 254 -17.88 -12.30 5.76
CA TRP A 254 -17.69 -10.85 5.71
C TRP A 254 -18.07 -10.26 4.35
N THR A 255 -17.50 -10.83 3.29
CA THR A 255 -17.77 -10.42 1.91
C THR A 255 -17.89 -11.66 1.02
N GLU A 256 -18.29 -11.47 -0.26
CA GLU A 256 -18.34 -12.58 -1.23
C GLU A 256 -16.98 -13.28 -1.40
N CYS A 257 -15.88 -12.53 -1.26
CA CYS A 257 -14.51 -13.05 -1.35
C CYS A 257 -13.98 -13.60 -0.01
N HIS A 258 -14.57 -13.18 1.11
CA HIS A 258 -14.14 -13.55 2.47
C HIS A 258 -15.27 -14.25 3.19
N LYS A 259 -15.45 -15.52 2.86
CA LYS A 259 -16.50 -16.37 3.42
C LYS A 259 -16.11 -16.92 4.78
N LYS A 260 -17.10 -17.41 5.54
CA LYS A 260 -16.85 -18.17 6.76
C LYS A 260 -15.72 -19.18 6.57
N GLY A 261 -14.77 -19.23 7.51
CA GLY A 261 -13.56 -20.06 7.45
C GLY A 261 -12.41 -19.49 6.59
N HIS A 262 -12.58 -18.32 5.94
CA HIS A 262 -11.46 -17.61 5.33
C HIS A 262 -10.44 -17.28 6.42
N PHE A 263 -9.15 -17.21 6.08
CA PHE A 263 -8.03 -17.05 7.01
C PHE A 263 -7.73 -18.24 7.93
N LYS A 264 -8.39 -19.40 7.77
CA LYS A 264 -7.99 -20.62 8.49
C LYS A 264 -6.56 -20.99 8.18
N VAL A 265 -5.80 -21.36 9.21
CA VAL A 265 -4.41 -21.83 9.07
C VAL A 265 -4.29 -23.31 9.47
N PRO A 266 -3.48 -24.11 8.75
CA PRO A 266 -3.35 -25.53 9.00
C PRO A 266 -2.56 -25.87 10.30
N LYS A 267 -1.73 -24.93 10.76
CA LYS A 267 -0.94 -25.02 12.00
C LYS A 267 -0.81 -23.64 12.62
N LEU A 268 -0.57 -23.59 13.91
CA LEU A 268 -0.29 -22.35 14.62
C LEU A 268 0.96 -21.66 14.01
N PRO A 269 0.95 -20.33 13.90
CA PRO A 269 2.10 -19.59 13.40
C PRO A 269 3.29 -19.68 14.35
N GLU A 270 4.48 -19.54 13.78
CA GLU A 270 5.70 -19.37 14.57
C GLU A 270 5.76 -17.95 15.10
N VAL A 271 5.86 -17.80 16.42
CA VAL A 271 5.88 -16.52 17.11
C VAL A 271 7.12 -16.35 17.98
N ASN A 272 7.46 -15.10 18.27
CA ASN A 272 8.59 -14.77 19.13
C ASN A 272 8.36 -15.23 20.59
N ASN A 273 9.42 -15.39 21.36
CA ASN A 273 9.38 -15.96 22.71
C ASN A 273 8.54 -15.16 23.72
N ASN A 274 8.31 -13.88 23.47
CA ASN A 274 7.47 -13.03 24.32
C ASN A 274 6.02 -12.92 23.81
N VAL A 275 5.59 -13.83 22.94
CA VAL A 275 4.20 -13.93 22.46
C VAL A 275 3.55 -15.16 23.07
N GLU A 276 2.34 -14.99 23.63
CA GLU A 276 1.46 -16.04 24.10
C GLU A 276 0.21 -16.10 23.22
N LEU A 277 0.02 -17.20 22.48
CA LEU A 277 -1.17 -17.40 21.64
C LEU A 277 -2.34 -17.93 22.49
N VAL A 278 -3.46 -17.24 22.42
CA VAL A 278 -4.71 -17.60 23.08
C VAL A 278 -5.66 -18.15 22.02
N LYS A 279 -5.61 -19.48 21.82
CA LYS A 279 -6.36 -20.15 20.76
C LYS A 279 -7.81 -20.37 21.16
N GLY A 280 -8.75 -19.92 20.33
CA GLY A 280 -10.20 -20.13 20.45
C GLY A 280 -10.98 -18.88 20.06
N TRP A 281 -12.32 -19.00 20.12
CA TRP A 281 -13.20 -17.88 19.83
C TRP A 281 -13.17 -16.82 20.94
N PHE A 282 -13.28 -15.54 20.61
CA PHE A 282 -13.15 -14.42 21.56
C PHE A 282 -14.15 -14.51 22.72
N ASN A 283 -15.40 -14.94 22.43
CA ASN A 283 -16.43 -15.10 23.45
C ASN A 283 -16.12 -16.21 24.50
N GLU A 284 -15.19 -17.10 24.20
CA GLU A 284 -14.74 -18.19 25.10
C GLU A 284 -13.42 -17.86 25.77
N THR A 285 -12.49 -17.32 24.95
CA THR A 285 -11.11 -17.09 25.40
C THR A 285 -10.93 -15.85 26.24
N ILE A 286 -11.68 -14.77 25.97
CA ILE A 286 -11.56 -13.54 26.77
C ILE A 286 -12.03 -13.77 28.22
N PRO A 287 -13.18 -14.40 28.50
CA PRO A 287 -13.57 -14.69 29.89
C PRO A 287 -12.57 -15.57 30.63
N SER A 288 -12.07 -16.62 29.99
CA SER A 288 -11.03 -17.48 30.57
C SER A 288 -9.72 -16.74 30.84
N PHE A 289 -9.36 -15.80 29.95
CA PHE A 289 -8.20 -14.94 30.14
C PHE A 289 -8.39 -13.98 31.32
N GLN A 290 -9.58 -13.42 31.48
CA GLN A 290 -9.91 -12.56 32.62
C GLN A 290 -9.87 -13.33 33.94
N GLU A 291 -10.37 -14.57 33.93
CA GLU A 291 -10.28 -15.46 35.13
C GLU A 291 -8.81 -15.75 35.48
N LYS A 292 -7.97 -16.06 34.49
CA LYS A 292 -6.54 -16.37 34.69
C LYS A 292 -5.74 -15.19 35.24
N TYR A 293 -6.02 -13.97 34.79
CA TYR A 293 -5.19 -12.80 35.09
C TYR A 293 -5.82 -11.80 36.08
N GLY A 294 -7.07 -12.03 36.48
CA GLY A 294 -7.77 -11.16 37.44
C GLY A 294 -8.05 -9.76 36.92
N ASP A 295 -7.96 -8.77 37.79
CA ASP A 295 -8.14 -7.35 37.43
C ASP A 295 -6.87 -6.79 36.79
N PHE A 296 -6.80 -6.87 35.46
CA PHE A 296 -5.73 -6.29 34.66
C PHE A 296 -6.22 -5.09 33.86
N LYS A 297 -5.31 -4.21 33.51
CA LYS A 297 -5.55 -3.10 32.58
C LYS A 297 -4.87 -3.37 31.23
N ILE A 298 -5.31 -2.67 30.21
CA ILE A 298 -4.82 -2.81 28.85
C ILE A 298 -4.07 -1.54 28.46
N ALA A 299 -2.83 -1.71 28.01
CA ALA A 299 -2.02 -0.63 27.46
C ALA A 299 -2.24 -0.46 25.96
N PHE A 300 -2.40 -1.58 25.24
CA PHE A 300 -2.45 -1.59 23.79
C PHE A 300 -3.36 -2.72 23.26
N ILE A 301 -4.14 -2.40 22.22
CA ILE A 301 -4.91 -3.35 21.41
C ILE A 301 -4.58 -3.15 19.95
N HIS A 302 -4.30 -4.24 19.23
CA HIS A 302 -4.40 -4.31 17.78
C HIS A 302 -5.64 -5.11 17.42
N SER A 303 -6.64 -4.45 16.81
CA SER A 303 -7.87 -5.06 16.32
C SER A 303 -7.72 -5.34 14.82
N ASP A 304 -7.53 -6.60 14.47
CA ASP A 304 -7.37 -7.13 13.12
C ASP A 304 -8.28 -8.35 12.99
N SER A 305 -9.58 -8.12 13.27
CA SER A 305 -10.59 -9.19 13.36
C SER A 305 -11.66 -9.11 12.27
N ASP A 306 -11.52 -8.16 11.32
CA ASP A 306 -12.31 -7.96 10.11
C ASP A 306 -13.79 -7.62 10.36
N LEU A 307 -14.42 -8.25 11.35
CA LEU A 307 -15.87 -8.28 11.54
C LEU A 307 -16.34 -7.36 12.67
N TYR A 308 -17.44 -6.65 12.41
CA TYR A 308 -18.16 -5.92 13.44
C TYR A 308 -18.47 -6.80 14.68
N SER A 309 -18.99 -8.02 14.45
CA SER A 309 -19.37 -8.95 15.53
C SER A 309 -18.20 -9.37 16.41
N SER A 310 -17.01 -9.57 15.81
CA SER A 310 -15.77 -9.90 16.51
C SER A 310 -15.28 -8.73 17.36
N THR A 311 -15.19 -7.54 16.77
CA THR A 311 -14.74 -6.31 17.45
C THR A 311 -15.73 -5.89 18.54
N GLN A 312 -17.04 -6.01 18.30
CA GLN A 312 -18.07 -5.77 19.32
C GLN A 312 -17.92 -6.74 20.51
N THR A 313 -17.68 -8.02 20.24
CA THR A 313 -17.45 -9.03 21.29
C THR A 313 -16.23 -8.67 22.14
N MET A 314 -15.13 -8.28 21.50
CA MET A 314 -13.91 -7.82 22.19
C MET A 314 -14.22 -6.64 23.12
N PHE A 315 -14.84 -5.57 22.60
CA PHE A 315 -15.16 -4.39 23.41
C PHE A 315 -16.11 -4.69 24.55
N LYS A 316 -17.16 -5.47 24.29
CA LYS A 316 -18.17 -5.82 25.29
C LYS A 316 -17.56 -6.58 26.48
N LEU A 317 -16.63 -7.48 26.21
CA LEU A 317 -15.99 -8.29 27.24
C LEU A 317 -14.85 -7.54 27.95
N LEU A 318 -14.11 -6.69 27.24
CA LEU A 318 -12.93 -5.99 27.77
C LEU A 318 -13.23 -4.57 28.26
N LYS A 319 -14.46 -4.08 28.24
CA LYS A 319 -14.78 -2.68 28.57
C LYS A 319 -14.28 -2.21 29.95
N ASN A 320 -14.20 -3.12 30.94
CA ASN A 320 -13.70 -2.81 32.27
C ASN A 320 -12.16 -2.86 32.39
N ASN A 321 -11.50 -3.47 31.41
CA ASN A 321 -10.06 -3.58 31.35
C ASN A 321 -9.42 -2.42 30.56
N ILE A 322 -10.17 -1.82 29.62
CA ILE A 322 -9.76 -0.63 28.87
C ILE A 322 -9.78 0.59 29.81
N GLN A 323 -8.78 1.43 29.72
CA GLN A 323 -8.57 2.61 30.59
C GLN A 323 -8.14 3.82 29.77
N ALA A 324 -8.14 4.99 30.39
CA ALA A 324 -7.50 6.17 29.80
C ALA A 324 -6.01 5.89 29.56
N GLY A 325 -5.51 6.26 28.40
CA GLY A 325 -4.16 5.93 27.94
C GLY A 325 -4.04 4.64 27.13
N THR A 326 -5.06 3.77 27.12
CA THR A 326 -5.09 2.61 26.22
C THR A 326 -5.02 3.11 24.76
N VAL A 327 -4.10 2.53 23.98
CA VAL A 327 -3.99 2.79 22.54
C VAL A 327 -4.60 1.61 21.79
N ILE A 328 -5.44 1.91 20.81
CA ILE A 328 -6.09 0.90 19.96
C ILE A 328 -5.72 1.21 18.52
N VAL A 329 -5.26 0.20 17.80
CA VAL A 329 -5.04 0.25 16.34
C VAL A 329 -6.06 -0.69 15.70
N PHE A 330 -6.85 -0.13 14.79
CA PHE A 330 -7.80 -0.88 13.97
C PHE A 330 -7.17 -1.15 12.61
N ASP A 331 -7.29 -2.38 12.10
CA ASP A 331 -6.85 -2.71 10.74
C ASP A 331 -7.92 -2.35 9.71
N GLU A 332 -9.23 -2.48 10.02
CA GLU A 332 -10.36 -2.14 9.16
C GLU A 332 -11.26 -1.04 9.73
N TYR A 333 -10.74 0.19 9.84
CA TYR A 333 -11.53 1.30 10.39
C TYR A 333 -12.40 2.01 9.35
N PHE A 334 -11.85 2.30 8.17
CA PHE A 334 -12.49 3.09 7.12
C PHE A 334 -11.96 2.72 5.73
N ASN A 335 -12.36 3.44 4.66
CA ASN A 335 -11.85 3.32 3.28
C ASN A 335 -12.12 1.97 2.59
N TYR A 336 -13.20 1.30 2.97
CA TYR A 336 -13.77 0.13 2.30
C TYR A 336 -15.31 0.19 2.30
N PRO A 337 -16.00 -0.50 1.38
CA PRO A 337 -17.46 -0.47 1.32
C PRO A 337 -18.13 -0.91 2.64
N ASN A 338 -19.07 -0.12 3.14
CA ASN A 338 -19.78 -0.31 4.42
C ASN A 338 -18.88 -0.17 5.67
N TRP A 339 -17.78 0.54 5.60
CA TRP A 339 -16.88 0.74 6.74
C TRP A 339 -17.59 1.29 7.98
N GLU A 340 -18.62 2.12 7.80
CA GLU A 340 -19.42 2.67 8.89
C GLU A 340 -20.16 1.61 9.71
N LYS A 341 -20.23 0.35 9.22
CA LYS A 341 -20.90 -0.79 9.87
C LYS A 341 -19.93 -1.86 10.38
N GLY A 342 -18.64 -1.62 10.25
CA GLY A 342 -17.57 -2.53 10.66
C GLY A 342 -16.99 -2.22 12.04
N GLU A 343 -15.68 -2.33 12.19
CA GLU A 343 -14.93 -2.01 13.41
C GLU A 343 -15.22 -0.60 13.93
N PHE A 344 -15.40 0.37 12.99
CA PHE A 344 -15.82 1.72 13.32
C PHE A 344 -17.09 1.77 14.16
N LEU A 345 -18.16 1.07 13.74
CA LEU A 345 -19.42 1.04 14.48
C LEU A 345 -19.24 0.44 15.87
N ALA A 346 -18.57 -0.70 15.96
CA ALA A 346 -18.32 -1.36 17.24
C ALA A 346 -17.57 -0.44 18.22
N PHE A 347 -16.62 0.34 17.71
CA PHE A 347 -15.89 1.33 18.50
C PHE A 347 -16.77 2.51 18.93
N GLN A 348 -17.60 3.06 18.04
CA GLN A 348 -18.50 4.18 18.40
C GLN A 348 -19.56 3.74 19.43
N GLU A 349 -20.07 2.52 19.34
CA GLU A 349 -20.97 1.93 20.34
C GLU A 349 -20.27 1.78 21.70
N PHE A 350 -19.03 1.28 21.72
CA PHE A 350 -18.22 1.18 22.93
C PHE A 350 -17.99 2.56 23.59
N ILE A 351 -17.64 3.58 22.80
CA ILE A 351 -17.46 4.96 23.29
C ILE A 351 -18.76 5.50 23.89
N THR A 352 -19.88 5.28 23.21
CA THR A 352 -21.20 5.72 23.67
C THR A 352 -21.61 5.02 24.96
N GLU A 353 -21.41 3.70 25.05
CA GLU A 353 -21.77 2.91 26.24
C GLU A 353 -20.94 3.28 27.47
N THR A 354 -19.64 3.48 27.26
CA THR A 354 -18.70 3.70 28.38
C THR A 354 -18.55 5.16 28.80
N GLY A 355 -18.88 6.09 27.90
CA GLY A 355 -18.68 7.53 28.08
C GLY A 355 -17.20 7.97 28.00
N PHE A 356 -16.30 7.09 27.58
CA PHE A 356 -14.93 7.47 27.30
C PHE A 356 -14.87 8.51 26.17
N LYS A 357 -13.89 9.39 26.25
CA LYS A 357 -13.44 10.22 25.14
C LYS A 357 -12.25 9.54 24.46
N TYR A 358 -11.89 9.97 23.29
CA TYR A 358 -10.71 9.49 22.59
C TYR A 358 -10.13 10.57 21.69
N GLU A 359 -8.89 10.37 21.29
CA GLU A 359 -8.22 11.16 20.27
C GLU A 359 -7.64 10.26 19.18
N TYR A 360 -7.61 10.74 17.96
CA TYR A 360 -6.92 10.07 16.86
C TYR A 360 -5.42 10.32 16.97
N LEU A 361 -4.62 9.25 16.94
CA LEU A 361 -3.17 9.33 16.95
C LEU A 361 -2.57 9.36 15.54
N GLY A 362 -3.21 8.68 14.59
CA GLY A 362 -2.73 8.59 13.22
C GLY A 362 -3.59 7.67 12.36
N TYR A 363 -3.37 7.75 11.04
CA TYR A 363 -4.03 6.85 10.08
C TYR A 363 -3.16 6.59 8.85
N VAL A 364 -3.45 5.49 8.13
CA VAL A 364 -2.81 5.17 6.84
C VAL A 364 -3.66 5.76 5.72
N TYR A 365 -3.10 6.74 4.99
CA TYR A 365 -3.87 7.55 4.02
C TYR A 365 -4.29 6.77 2.76
N ASN A 366 -3.67 5.65 2.46
CA ASN A 366 -3.92 4.81 1.27
C ASN A 366 -4.44 3.41 1.63
N SER A 367 -4.88 3.19 2.86
CA SER A 367 -5.38 1.92 3.38
C SER A 367 -6.49 2.15 4.40
N THR A 368 -6.70 1.22 5.32
CA THR A 368 -7.86 1.13 6.21
C THR A 368 -7.56 1.44 7.68
N GLN A 369 -6.28 1.46 8.05
CA GLN A 369 -5.83 1.46 9.44
C GLN A 369 -5.91 2.84 10.11
N VAL A 370 -6.35 2.82 11.37
CA VAL A 370 -6.45 4.00 12.24
C VAL A 370 -5.96 3.66 13.65
N ALA A 371 -5.25 4.57 14.28
CA ALA A 371 -4.86 4.48 15.70
C ALA A 371 -5.57 5.54 16.53
N VAL A 372 -6.08 5.14 17.70
CA VAL A 372 -6.72 6.02 18.67
C VAL A 372 -6.10 5.83 20.06
N ARG A 373 -6.23 6.87 20.91
CA ARG A 373 -5.96 6.78 22.34
C ARG A 373 -7.23 7.05 23.11
N ILE A 374 -7.54 6.20 24.07
CA ILE A 374 -8.66 6.41 25.01
C ILE A 374 -8.28 7.50 26.01
N LEU A 375 -9.20 8.42 26.23
CA LEU A 375 -9.10 9.50 27.22
C LEU A 375 -10.06 9.26 28.38
N ASN A 376 -9.96 10.10 29.40
CA ASN A 376 -10.91 10.07 30.52
C ASN A 376 -12.36 10.35 30.04
N LYS A 377 -13.34 9.93 30.83
CA LYS A 377 -14.76 10.16 30.60
C LYS A 377 -15.13 11.63 30.62
#